data_fdf72940f0297eb1bbbe534c5cea3784
#
_entry.id   fdf72940f0297eb1bbbe534c5cea3784
#
_cell.length_a   1.000
_cell.length_b   1.000
_cell.length_c   1.000
_cell.angle_alpha   90.00
_cell.angle_beta   90.00
_cell.angle_gamma   90.00
#
_symmetry.space_group_name_H-M   'P 1'
#
loop_
_entity.id
_entity.type
_entity.pdbx_description
1 polymer ?
#
loop_
_entity_poly.entity_id
_entity_poly.type
_entity_poly.pdbx_seq_one_letter_code
_entity_poly.pdbx_strand_id
1 'polypeptide(L)'
;MSKPVVAIVGRPNVGKSTLFNKLIGTRLSIVDDTPGVTRDRIYGDCEWLNHHFLLVDTGGIEPNTDDIILSQMRSQAQIAIDTADVIILVVDLRCGIVASDQDVSSMILKSGKPVVLCVNKCDSIGAPDPEFYEFYNLGIGDPIAVSSTHGHGTGDLLDEVVKFFPENADDEEEDDEVISVAIIGKPNVGKSSLVNKISGTNRAIVSDIAGTTRDTTDTFIENSYGKFNFIDTAGLRRKSRVNDDIEKYSIIRARMAVERANVCVIMIDATEGFTEQDSKVAGIAIEQGKACIIAVNKWDAVEKDGNTMKEFRDKLAVDFSFMTYAPIMFISAKTGQRIDKLYEMIVYVHSQNSMRISTGKLNEVLSVATARVQPPTDKGKRLKIYYMTQASTRPPTFVFFVNNKELFHFSYQRYLENQIRDIFGLDGTPIRFIVRERGEGSK
;
A
#
# COMPACT_ATOMS: atom_id res chain seq x y z
N MET A 1 -12.67 2.12 -5.24
CA MET A 1 -11.59 2.40 -6.26
C MET A 1 -10.24 2.57 -5.60
N SER A 2 -9.14 2.24 -6.30
CA SER A 2 -7.78 2.56 -5.85
C SER A 2 -7.58 4.07 -5.91
N LYS A 3 -6.86 4.63 -4.92
CA LYS A 3 -6.46 6.03 -4.97
C LYS A 3 -5.64 6.28 -6.23
N PRO A 4 -5.86 7.39 -6.96
CA PRO A 4 -4.98 7.80 -8.04
C PRO A 4 -3.53 7.93 -7.57
N VAL A 5 -2.58 7.60 -8.43
CA VAL A 5 -1.14 7.68 -8.15
C VAL A 5 -0.54 8.83 -8.94
N VAL A 6 0.11 9.75 -8.24
CA VAL A 6 0.78 10.91 -8.82
C VAL A 6 2.28 10.78 -8.62
N ALA A 7 3.07 10.71 -9.68
CA ALA A 7 4.52 10.60 -9.59
C ALA A 7 5.21 11.93 -9.89
N ILE A 8 6.18 12.30 -9.06
CA ILE A 8 7.04 13.47 -9.26
C ILE A 8 8.33 13.03 -9.97
N VAL A 9 8.57 13.57 -11.16
CA VAL A 9 9.74 13.28 -12.00
C VAL A 9 10.51 14.58 -12.26
N GLY A 10 11.80 14.50 -12.47
CA GLY A 10 12.65 15.63 -12.83
C GLY A 10 14.10 15.34 -12.48
N ARG A 11 15.02 16.15 -13.00
CA ARG A 11 16.45 16.03 -12.74
C ARG A 11 16.82 16.21 -11.25
N PRO A 12 18.01 15.80 -10.82
CA PRO A 12 18.53 16.09 -9.50
C PRO A 12 18.50 17.59 -9.19
N ASN A 13 18.25 17.96 -7.93
CA ASN A 13 18.30 19.33 -7.40
C ASN A 13 17.25 20.34 -7.94
N VAL A 14 16.24 19.90 -8.71
CA VAL A 14 15.11 20.78 -9.09
C VAL A 14 14.12 21.02 -7.94
N GLY A 15 14.26 20.29 -6.83
CA GLY A 15 13.42 20.44 -5.64
C GLY A 15 12.27 19.45 -5.53
N LYS A 16 12.35 18.26 -6.18
CA LYS A 16 11.33 17.21 -6.09
C LYS A 16 10.95 16.83 -4.65
N SER A 17 11.95 16.48 -3.84
CA SER A 17 11.71 16.06 -2.44
C SER A 17 11.22 17.22 -1.56
N THR A 18 11.61 18.46 -1.88
CA THR A 18 11.07 19.65 -1.20
C THR A 18 9.59 19.83 -1.54
N LEU A 19 9.23 19.69 -2.83
CA LEU A 19 7.85 19.74 -3.30
C LEU A 19 7.03 18.60 -2.66
N PHE A 20 7.52 17.39 -2.72
CA PHE A 20 6.90 16.21 -2.11
C PHE A 20 6.59 16.44 -0.62
N ASN A 21 7.59 16.85 0.17
CA ASN A 21 7.40 17.13 1.59
C ASN A 21 6.41 18.27 1.83
N LYS A 22 6.38 19.27 0.96
CA LYS A 22 5.44 20.40 1.06
C LYS A 22 4.00 19.97 0.79
N LEU A 23 3.77 19.12 -0.22
CA LEU A 23 2.44 18.64 -0.60
C LEU A 23 1.87 17.67 0.45
N ILE A 24 2.70 16.83 1.07
CA ILE A 24 2.29 15.92 2.14
C ILE A 24 2.16 16.65 3.49
N GLY A 25 2.94 17.72 3.70
CA GLY A 25 3.20 18.35 5.00
C GLY A 25 2.04 19.09 5.66
N THR A 26 0.80 18.98 5.19
CA THR A 26 -0.35 19.61 5.85
C THR A 26 -1.09 18.70 6.83
N ARG A 27 -0.88 17.37 6.79
CA ARG A 27 -1.38 16.44 7.81
C ARG A 27 -0.50 15.20 7.90
N LEU A 28 0.54 15.25 8.74
CA LEU A 28 1.18 14.04 9.26
C LEU A 28 0.16 13.31 10.13
N SER A 29 -0.46 12.26 9.61
CA SER A 29 -1.04 11.24 10.47
C SER A 29 0.13 10.63 11.26
N ILE A 30 0.01 10.62 12.58
CA ILE A 30 0.95 10.01 13.52
C ILE A 30 1.03 8.53 13.16
N VAL A 31 2.11 8.14 12.49
CA VAL A 31 2.43 6.73 12.29
C VAL A 31 3.15 6.31 13.57
N ASP A 32 2.50 5.44 14.34
CA ASP A 32 3.10 4.74 15.48
C ASP A 32 4.38 4.01 15.01
N ASP A 33 5.39 3.95 15.89
CA ASP A 33 6.64 3.21 15.68
C ASP A 33 6.36 1.69 15.59
N THR A 34 5.90 1.26 14.41
CA THR A 34 5.68 -0.16 14.13
C THR A 34 7.00 -0.77 13.65
N PRO A 35 7.51 -1.85 14.27
CA PRO A 35 8.72 -2.53 13.81
C PRO A 35 8.58 -3.00 12.36
N GLY A 36 9.55 -2.69 11.50
CA GLY A 36 9.55 -3.06 10.08
C GLY A 36 9.23 -1.92 9.12
N VAL A 37 8.83 -0.75 9.61
CA VAL A 37 8.55 0.44 8.80
C VAL A 37 9.82 1.27 8.65
N THR A 38 10.39 1.29 7.46
CA THR A 38 11.53 2.17 7.15
C THR A 38 11.04 3.58 6.83
N ARG A 39 11.70 4.60 7.41
CA ARG A 39 11.43 6.03 7.21
C ARG A 39 11.85 6.56 5.82
N ASP A 40 12.06 5.74 4.84
CA ASP A 40 12.37 6.20 3.48
C ASP A 40 11.08 6.75 2.84
N ARG A 41 10.94 8.08 2.88
CA ARG A 41 9.78 8.83 2.38
C ARG A 41 9.78 8.90 0.83
N ILE A 42 9.58 7.77 0.18
CA ILE A 42 9.45 7.70 -1.28
C ILE A 42 7.99 7.96 -1.71
N TYR A 43 7.03 7.84 -0.80
CA TYR A 43 5.59 7.99 -1.06
C TYR A 43 4.87 8.59 0.16
N GLY A 44 3.70 9.19 -0.10
CA GLY A 44 2.83 9.73 0.93
C GLY A 44 1.41 9.92 0.46
N ASP A 45 0.46 9.81 1.38
CA ASP A 45 -0.94 10.11 1.13
C ASP A 45 -1.13 11.63 1.05
N CYS A 46 -1.83 12.08 0.02
CA CYS A 46 -2.18 13.48 -0.20
C CYS A 46 -3.70 13.61 -0.35
N GLU A 47 -4.25 14.72 0.18
CA GLU A 47 -5.66 15.06 0.06
C GLU A 47 -5.78 16.48 -0.49
N TRP A 48 -6.56 16.66 -1.56
CA TRP A 48 -6.85 17.96 -2.15
C TRP A 48 -8.28 18.00 -2.71
N LEU A 49 -9.07 19.01 -2.33
CA LEU A 49 -10.46 19.20 -2.78
C LEU A 49 -11.31 17.89 -2.71
N ASN A 50 -11.24 17.17 -1.61
CA ASN A 50 -11.88 15.85 -1.38
C ASN A 50 -11.34 14.69 -2.26
N HIS A 51 -10.30 14.91 -3.07
CA HIS A 51 -9.60 13.84 -3.75
C HIS A 51 -8.46 13.29 -2.88
N HIS A 52 -8.46 12.00 -2.67
CA HIS A 52 -7.39 11.29 -1.97
C HIS A 52 -6.51 10.56 -2.99
N PHE A 53 -5.22 10.77 -2.97
CA PHE A 53 -4.29 10.16 -3.91
C PHE A 53 -2.93 9.86 -3.26
N LEU A 54 -2.18 8.95 -3.89
CA LEU A 54 -0.83 8.59 -3.47
C LEU A 54 0.19 9.42 -4.26
N LEU A 55 1.01 10.20 -3.55
CA LEU A 55 2.12 10.94 -4.13
C LEU A 55 3.40 10.12 -4.03
N VAL A 56 4.19 10.04 -5.12
CA VAL A 56 5.43 9.26 -5.20
C VAL A 56 6.59 10.18 -5.61
N ASP A 57 7.65 10.25 -4.77
CA ASP A 57 8.91 10.92 -5.13
C ASP A 57 9.85 9.93 -5.82
N THR A 58 9.95 10.01 -7.15
CA THR A 58 10.88 9.16 -7.90
C THR A 58 12.35 9.54 -7.68
N GLY A 59 12.64 10.72 -7.14
CA GLY A 59 14.00 11.17 -6.80
C GLY A 59 14.64 10.42 -5.63
N GLY A 60 13.82 9.86 -4.73
CA GLY A 60 14.28 8.95 -3.68
C GLY A 60 14.65 7.54 -4.18
N ILE A 61 14.42 7.25 -5.48
CA ILE A 61 14.72 5.97 -6.14
C ILE A 61 16.05 6.12 -6.90
N GLU A 62 17.13 6.45 -6.21
CA GLU A 62 18.44 6.55 -6.87
C GLU A 62 19.05 5.16 -7.09
N PRO A 63 19.42 4.80 -8.36
CA PRO A 63 20.27 3.66 -8.61
C PRO A 63 21.68 3.92 -8.06
N ASN A 64 22.31 2.92 -7.46
CA ASN A 64 23.68 2.97 -6.94
C ASN A 64 24.73 2.87 -8.08
N THR A 65 24.58 3.62 -9.18
CA THR A 65 25.52 3.60 -10.28
C THR A 65 26.00 5.01 -10.59
N ASP A 66 27.31 5.16 -10.76
CA ASP A 66 28.00 6.40 -11.17
C ASP A 66 27.66 6.86 -12.60
N ASP A 67 26.64 6.27 -13.23
CA ASP A 67 26.25 6.55 -14.60
C ASP A 67 25.29 7.76 -14.70
N ILE A 68 25.80 8.76 -15.35
CA ILE A 68 25.18 9.87 -16.09
C ILE A 68 23.73 10.20 -15.70
N ILE A 69 23.52 11.41 -15.16
CA ILE A 69 22.23 12.05 -14.78
C ILE A 69 21.08 11.72 -15.74
N LEU A 70 21.35 11.57 -17.03
CA LEU A 70 20.36 11.27 -18.06
C LEU A 70 19.79 9.84 -17.94
N SER A 71 20.60 8.83 -17.58
CA SER A 71 20.12 7.45 -17.40
C SER A 71 19.21 7.34 -16.16
N GLN A 72 19.56 8.06 -15.09
CA GLN A 72 18.76 8.13 -13.86
C GLN A 72 17.40 8.78 -14.14
N MET A 73 17.37 9.90 -14.85
CA MET A 73 16.12 10.58 -15.21
C MET A 73 15.22 9.72 -16.11
N ARG A 74 15.78 9.01 -17.07
CA ARG A 74 15.03 8.09 -17.94
C ARG A 74 14.45 6.94 -17.12
N SER A 75 15.18 6.38 -16.16
CA SER A 75 14.70 5.35 -15.26
C SER A 75 13.55 5.86 -14.38
N GLN A 76 13.69 7.05 -13.79
CA GLN A 76 12.63 7.69 -13.01
C GLN A 76 11.37 7.95 -13.85
N ALA A 77 11.53 8.46 -15.08
CA ALA A 77 10.43 8.70 -16.00
C ALA A 77 9.74 7.37 -16.40
N GLN A 78 10.49 6.30 -16.63
CA GLN A 78 9.92 4.99 -16.94
C GLN A 78 9.11 4.43 -15.76
N ILE A 79 9.63 4.56 -14.53
CA ILE A 79 8.90 4.16 -13.32
C ILE A 79 7.58 4.93 -13.21
N ALA A 80 7.61 6.25 -13.40
CA ALA A 80 6.43 7.08 -13.35
C ALA A 80 5.40 6.69 -14.44
N ILE A 81 5.85 6.48 -15.67
CA ILE A 81 5.02 6.03 -16.81
C ILE A 81 4.34 4.69 -16.48
N ASP A 82 5.08 3.76 -15.88
CA ASP A 82 4.58 2.41 -15.58
C ASP A 82 3.63 2.37 -14.38
N THR A 83 3.72 3.35 -13.47
CA THR A 83 3.04 3.27 -12.17
C THR A 83 2.04 4.38 -11.89
N ALA A 84 2.22 5.58 -12.44
CA ALA A 84 1.37 6.72 -12.12
C ALA A 84 0.17 6.87 -13.05
N ASP A 85 -0.91 7.43 -12.52
CA ASP A 85 -2.06 7.89 -13.30
C ASP A 85 -1.82 9.29 -13.84
N VAL A 86 -1.10 10.14 -13.07
CA VAL A 86 -0.69 11.50 -13.46
C VAL A 86 0.78 11.70 -13.11
N ILE A 87 1.52 12.38 -13.99
CA ILE A 87 2.95 12.68 -13.79
C ILE A 87 3.13 14.18 -13.59
N ILE A 88 3.85 14.58 -12.54
CA ILE A 88 4.33 15.96 -12.37
C ILE A 88 5.78 16.02 -12.85
N LEU A 89 6.05 16.68 -13.97
CA LEU A 89 7.42 16.95 -14.40
C LEU A 89 7.91 18.26 -13.76
N VAL A 90 8.91 18.16 -12.88
CA VAL A 90 9.47 19.30 -12.15
C VAL A 90 10.75 19.77 -12.86
N VAL A 91 10.77 21.03 -13.23
CA VAL A 91 11.92 21.74 -13.82
C VAL A 91 12.30 22.95 -12.97
N ASP A 92 13.49 23.51 -13.21
CA ASP A 92 14.06 24.60 -12.40
C ASP A 92 14.13 25.90 -13.21
N LEU A 93 13.38 26.92 -12.78
CA LEU A 93 13.35 28.24 -13.45
C LEU A 93 14.75 28.83 -13.61
N ARG A 94 15.59 28.73 -12.56
CA ARG A 94 16.92 29.38 -12.53
C ARG A 94 17.91 28.79 -13.53
N CYS A 95 17.73 27.55 -13.93
CA CYS A 95 18.60 26.86 -14.87
C CYS A 95 18.07 26.88 -16.30
N GLY A 96 16.81 27.24 -16.52
CA GLY A 96 16.15 27.12 -17.80
C GLY A 96 15.99 25.66 -18.25
N ILE A 97 15.57 25.48 -19.51
CA ILE A 97 15.41 24.18 -20.13
C ILE A 97 16.77 23.59 -20.48
N VAL A 98 17.02 22.36 -20.06
CA VAL A 98 18.22 21.59 -20.43
C VAL A 98 17.84 20.38 -21.27
N ALA A 99 18.82 19.80 -22.01
CA ALA A 99 18.59 18.68 -22.92
C ALA A 99 17.92 17.47 -22.24
N SER A 100 18.26 17.20 -20.98
CA SER A 100 17.64 16.12 -20.20
C SER A 100 16.16 16.35 -19.90
N ASP A 101 15.73 17.60 -19.73
CA ASP A 101 14.32 17.94 -19.54
C ASP A 101 13.53 17.68 -20.83
N GLN A 102 14.11 18.01 -21.99
CA GLN A 102 13.52 17.74 -23.32
C GLN A 102 13.39 16.24 -23.62
N ASP A 103 14.42 15.45 -23.28
CA ASP A 103 14.40 14.01 -23.46
C ASP A 103 13.31 13.34 -22.63
N VAL A 104 13.22 13.70 -21.35
CA VAL A 104 12.20 13.14 -20.42
C VAL A 104 10.80 13.60 -20.81
N SER A 105 10.62 14.87 -21.17
CA SER A 105 9.34 15.39 -21.65
C SER A 105 8.86 14.61 -22.88
N SER A 106 9.74 14.38 -23.84
CA SER A 106 9.45 13.60 -25.05
C SER A 106 9.09 12.14 -24.74
N MET A 107 9.72 11.54 -23.75
CA MET A 107 9.44 10.18 -23.31
C MET A 107 8.05 10.07 -22.64
N ILE A 108 7.72 11.02 -21.76
CA ILE A 108 6.43 11.07 -21.09
C ILE A 108 5.30 11.33 -22.09
N LEU A 109 5.45 12.31 -22.99
CA LEU A 109 4.46 12.61 -24.02
C LEU A 109 4.17 11.41 -24.93
N LYS A 110 5.19 10.65 -25.32
CA LYS A 110 5.03 9.42 -26.12
C LYS A 110 4.28 8.32 -25.39
N SER A 111 4.28 8.32 -24.08
CA SER A 111 3.56 7.32 -23.28
C SER A 111 2.03 7.53 -23.26
N GLY A 112 1.57 8.74 -23.61
CA GLY A 112 0.17 9.14 -23.53
C GLY A 112 -0.37 9.33 -22.09
N LYS A 113 0.50 9.28 -21.08
CA LYS A 113 0.10 9.54 -19.68
C LYS A 113 -0.17 11.02 -19.47
N PRO A 114 -1.19 11.40 -18.68
CA PRO A 114 -1.39 12.78 -18.25
C PRO A 114 -0.15 13.31 -17.55
N VAL A 115 0.27 14.52 -17.92
CA VAL A 115 1.45 15.17 -17.35
C VAL A 115 1.16 16.63 -17.06
N VAL A 116 1.62 17.10 -15.90
CA VAL A 116 1.55 18.50 -15.47
C VAL A 116 2.96 19.06 -15.34
N LEU A 117 3.22 20.22 -15.93
CA LEU A 117 4.54 20.86 -15.92
C LEU A 117 4.66 21.81 -14.71
N CYS A 118 5.50 21.48 -13.76
CA CYS A 118 5.82 22.28 -12.59
C CYS A 118 7.17 22.99 -12.78
N VAL A 119 7.15 24.31 -12.94
CA VAL A 119 8.36 25.14 -12.95
C VAL A 119 8.62 25.61 -11.52
N ASN A 120 9.61 24.98 -10.89
CA ASN A 120 9.94 25.23 -9.49
C ASN A 120 10.99 26.33 -9.32
N LYS A 121 11.15 26.81 -8.09
CA LYS A 121 12.00 27.92 -7.68
C LYS A 121 11.56 29.29 -8.22
N CYS A 122 10.28 29.42 -8.47
CA CYS A 122 9.62 30.72 -8.73
C CYS A 122 9.39 31.43 -7.39
N ASP A 123 10.43 31.99 -6.81
CA ASP A 123 10.37 32.57 -5.45
C ASP A 123 9.85 34.02 -5.45
N SER A 124 9.74 34.67 -6.62
CA SER A 124 9.20 36.01 -6.81
C SER A 124 7.69 36.01 -6.63
N ILE A 125 7.16 37.00 -5.89
CA ILE A 125 5.71 37.22 -5.75
C ILE A 125 5.27 38.14 -6.88
N GLY A 126 4.34 37.71 -7.73
CA GLY A 126 3.81 38.51 -8.83
C GLY A 126 3.83 37.78 -10.16
N ALA A 127 3.90 38.52 -11.28
CA ALA A 127 4.00 37.93 -12.60
C ALA A 127 5.30 37.11 -12.73
N PRO A 128 5.27 35.91 -13.34
CA PRO A 128 6.46 35.12 -13.57
C PRO A 128 7.51 35.90 -14.40
N ASP A 129 8.79 35.60 -14.14
CA ASP A 129 9.91 36.13 -14.92
C ASP A 129 9.75 35.77 -16.40
N PRO A 130 10.24 36.57 -17.36
CA PRO A 130 10.13 36.27 -18.80
C PRO A 130 10.64 34.88 -19.19
N GLU A 131 11.69 34.41 -18.53
CA GLU A 131 12.28 33.08 -18.75
C GLU A 131 11.29 31.94 -18.43
N PHE A 132 10.27 32.18 -17.62
CA PHE A 132 9.24 31.19 -17.32
C PHE A 132 8.50 30.74 -18.59
N TYR A 133 8.26 31.64 -19.53
CA TYR A 133 7.52 31.34 -20.74
C TYR A 133 8.30 30.46 -21.73
N GLU A 134 9.61 30.31 -21.57
CA GLU A 134 10.40 29.37 -22.37
C GLU A 134 9.99 27.92 -22.16
N PHE A 135 9.44 27.59 -20.97
CA PHE A 135 9.05 26.22 -20.63
C PHE A 135 7.87 25.69 -21.47
N TYR A 136 7.11 26.53 -22.17
CA TYR A 136 6.16 26.08 -23.18
C TYR A 136 6.81 25.27 -24.30
N ASN A 137 8.11 25.45 -24.55
CA ASN A 137 8.86 24.68 -25.56
C ASN A 137 9.00 23.18 -25.20
N LEU A 138 8.68 22.76 -23.99
CA LEU A 138 8.62 21.34 -23.61
C LEU A 138 7.37 20.63 -24.16
N GLY A 139 6.35 21.36 -24.62
CA GLY A 139 5.16 20.81 -25.23
C GLY A 139 4.20 20.08 -24.26
N ILE A 140 4.31 20.34 -22.96
CA ILE A 140 3.53 19.67 -21.90
C ILE A 140 2.28 20.48 -21.48
N GLY A 141 1.87 21.47 -22.26
CA GLY A 141 0.77 22.36 -21.88
C GLY A 141 1.24 23.56 -21.07
N ASP A 142 0.36 24.13 -20.25
CA ASP A 142 0.63 25.34 -19.49
C ASP A 142 1.58 25.05 -18.31
N PRO A 143 2.75 25.70 -18.22
CA PRO A 143 3.65 25.56 -17.10
C PRO A 143 3.05 26.25 -15.85
N ILE A 144 3.20 25.63 -14.69
CA ILE A 144 2.72 26.14 -13.41
C ILE A 144 3.92 26.61 -12.59
N ALA A 145 3.89 27.89 -12.22
CA ALA A 145 4.93 28.51 -11.40
C ALA A 145 4.79 28.09 -9.93
N VAL A 146 5.82 27.43 -9.38
CA VAL A 146 5.80 26.93 -8.00
C VAL A 146 7.06 27.35 -7.26
N SER A 147 6.91 27.70 -5.99
CA SER A 147 7.99 27.76 -5.04
C SER A 147 7.80 26.69 -3.97
N SER A 148 8.47 25.56 -4.12
CA SER A 148 8.37 24.45 -3.16
C SER A 148 8.81 24.85 -1.75
N THR A 149 9.76 25.79 -1.64
CA THR A 149 10.27 26.28 -0.36
C THR A 149 9.23 27.11 0.37
N HIS A 150 8.57 28.02 -0.33
CA HIS A 150 7.58 28.94 0.24
C HIS A 150 6.15 28.41 0.17
N GLY A 151 5.88 27.42 -0.70
CA GLY A 151 4.55 26.83 -0.91
C GLY A 151 3.67 27.63 -1.85
N HIS A 152 4.22 28.62 -2.57
CA HIS A 152 3.46 29.38 -3.57
C HIS A 152 3.18 28.51 -4.80
N GLY A 153 1.99 28.64 -5.39
CA GLY A 153 1.58 27.90 -6.59
C GLY A 153 1.33 26.40 -6.40
N THR A 154 1.46 25.88 -5.18
CA THR A 154 1.22 24.45 -4.90
C THR A 154 -0.27 24.10 -5.02
N GLY A 155 -1.17 25.02 -4.70
CA GLY A 155 -2.61 24.85 -4.89
C GLY A 155 -2.97 24.77 -6.38
N ASP A 156 -2.48 25.70 -7.19
CA ASP A 156 -2.71 25.71 -8.64
C ASP A 156 -2.18 24.44 -9.32
N LEU A 157 -1.02 23.95 -8.83
CA LEU A 157 -0.46 22.67 -9.28
C LEU A 157 -1.39 21.50 -8.97
N LEU A 158 -1.92 21.43 -7.76
CA LEU A 158 -2.82 20.37 -7.35
C LEU A 158 -4.19 20.47 -8.04
N ASP A 159 -4.70 21.68 -8.27
CA ASP A 159 -5.93 21.91 -9.04
C ASP A 159 -5.80 21.36 -10.47
N GLU A 160 -4.62 21.50 -11.09
CA GLU A 160 -4.38 20.95 -12.43
C GLU A 160 -4.24 19.42 -12.40
N VAL A 161 -3.57 18.87 -11.39
CA VAL A 161 -3.40 17.42 -11.22
C VAL A 161 -4.73 16.70 -11.06
N VAL A 162 -5.65 17.23 -10.21
CA VAL A 162 -6.92 16.56 -9.92
C VAL A 162 -7.89 16.55 -11.11
N LYS A 163 -7.70 17.42 -12.11
CA LYS A 163 -8.50 17.40 -13.34
C LYS A 163 -8.33 16.12 -14.16
N PHE A 164 -7.20 15.43 -13.99
CA PHE A 164 -6.91 14.18 -14.68
C PHE A 164 -7.35 12.95 -13.88
N PHE A 165 -7.88 13.13 -12.68
CA PHE A 165 -8.42 12.00 -11.94
C PHE A 165 -9.73 11.55 -12.57
N PRO A 166 -10.02 10.24 -12.58
CA PRO A 166 -11.31 9.76 -13.03
C PRO A 166 -12.39 10.45 -12.19
N GLU A 167 -13.43 10.98 -12.86
CA GLU A 167 -14.60 11.48 -12.16
C GLU A 167 -15.05 10.38 -11.19
N ASN A 168 -15.23 10.75 -9.91
CA ASN A 168 -15.71 9.82 -8.91
C ASN A 168 -17.00 9.21 -9.45
N ALA A 169 -16.92 8.00 -9.95
CA ALA A 169 -18.07 7.15 -10.03
C ALA A 169 -18.41 6.83 -8.57
N ASP A 170 -19.18 7.74 -7.96
CA ASP A 170 -19.81 7.50 -6.69
C ASP A 170 -20.56 6.19 -6.83
N ASP A 171 -20.21 5.19 -5.98
CA ASP A 171 -20.94 3.94 -5.81
C ASP A 171 -21.07 3.02 -7.04
N GLU A 172 -19.97 2.65 -7.70
CA GLU A 172 -19.92 1.26 -8.13
C GLU A 172 -19.83 0.43 -6.84
N GLU A 173 -20.97 -0.20 -6.47
CA GLU A 173 -21.02 -1.27 -5.47
C GLU A 173 -19.87 -2.20 -5.79
N GLU A 174 -18.86 -2.28 -4.91
CA GLU A 174 -17.81 -3.29 -5.01
C GLU A 174 -18.57 -4.61 -5.17
N ASP A 175 -18.38 -5.30 -6.30
CA ASP A 175 -18.94 -6.62 -6.49
C ASP A 175 -18.33 -7.51 -5.40
N ASP A 176 -19.04 -7.61 -4.29
CA ASP A 176 -18.62 -8.35 -3.08
C ASP A 176 -18.34 -9.82 -3.38
N GLU A 177 -18.72 -10.30 -4.58
CA GLU A 177 -18.44 -11.64 -5.06
C GLU A 177 -16.98 -11.81 -5.56
N VAL A 178 -16.26 -10.73 -5.89
CA VAL A 178 -14.90 -10.81 -6.43
C VAL A 178 -13.88 -10.45 -5.39
N ILE A 179 -13.02 -11.39 -5.01
CA ILE A 179 -11.95 -11.16 -4.05
C ILE A 179 -10.69 -10.66 -4.76
N SER A 180 -10.29 -9.43 -4.50
CA SER A 180 -9.06 -8.84 -5.01
C SER A 180 -7.85 -9.29 -4.17
N VAL A 181 -6.84 -9.90 -4.83
CA VAL A 181 -5.69 -10.53 -4.18
C VAL A 181 -4.38 -9.93 -4.68
N ALA A 182 -3.56 -9.40 -3.78
CA ALA A 182 -2.18 -9.00 -4.07
C ALA A 182 -1.21 -10.11 -3.66
N ILE A 183 -0.29 -10.48 -4.57
CA ILE A 183 0.82 -11.39 -4.27
C ILE A 183 2.07 -10.55 -4.10
N ILE A 184 2.56 -10.42 -2.87
CA ILE A 184 3.72 -9.63 -2.51
C ILE A 184 4.84 -10.49 -1.92
N GLY A 185 6.06 -9.98 -1.91
CA GLY A 185 7.24 -10.69 -1.42
C GLY A 185 8.50 -10.22 -2.15
N LYS A 186 9.67 -10.54 -1.62
CA LYS A 186 10.96 -10.19 -2.21
C LYS A 186 11.15 -10.73 -3.63
N PRO A 187 12.12 -10.24 -4.41
CA PRO A 187 12.48 -10.82 -5.71
C PRO A 187 12.80 -12.32 -5.59
N ASN A 188 12.51 -13.09 -6.65
CA ASN A 188 12.82 -14.52 -6.79
C ASN A 188 12.16 -15.49 -5.78
N VAL A 189 11.26 -15.03 -4.93
CA VAL A 189 10.48 -15.87 -4.00
C VAL A 189 9.46 -16.78 -4.72
N GLY A 190 9.21 -16.55 -6.03
CA GLY A 190 8.34 -17.38 -6.85
C GLY A 190 6.94 -16.80 -7.14
N LYS A 191 6.75 -15.47 -6.98
CA LYS A 191 5.48 -14.79 -7.29
C LYS A 191 4.99 -15.06 -8.71
N SER A 192 5.85 -14.86 -9.70
CA SER A 192 5.52 -15.12 -11.12
C SER A 192 5.20 -16.59 -11.39
N SER A 193 5.89 -17.51 -10.70
CA SER A 193 5.60 -18.95 -10.79
C SER A 193 4.24 -19.29 -10.21
N LEU A 194 3.86 -18.65 -9.09
CA LEU A 194 2.54 -18.81 -8.48
C LEU A 194 1.44 -18.29 -9.42
N VAL A 195 1.58 -17.08 -9.96
CA VAL A 195 0.64 -16.49 -10.91
C VAL A 195 0.49 -17.37 -12.16
N ASN A 196 1.59 -17.86 -12.73
CA ASN A 196 1.55 -18.76 -13.89
C ASN A 196 0.84 -20.08 -13.58
N LYS A 197 1.08 -20.64 -12.38
CA LYS A 197 0.43 -21.89 -11.96
C LYS A 197 -1.07 -21.69 -11.76
N ILE A 198 -1.46 -20.60 -11.11
CA ILE A 198 -2.85 -20.19 -10.88
C ILE A 198 -3.57 -19.98 -12.23
N SER A 199 -2.96 -19.24 -13.19
CA SER A 199 -3.52 -18.95 -14.52
C SER A 199 -3.55 -20.16 -15.45
N GLY A 200 -2.67 -21.13 -15.25
CA GLY A 200 -2.54 -22.33 -16.10
C GLY A 200 -3.38 -23.53 -15.67
N THR A 201 -4.17 -23.43 -14.61
CA THR A 201 -5.06 -24.52 -14.18
C THR A 201 -6.28 -24.56 -15.10
N ASN A 202 -6.56 -25.69 -15.77
CA ASN A 202 -7.63 -25.93 -16.77
C ASN A 202 -9.08 -25.66 -16.29
N ARG A 203 -9.27 -25.09 -15.11
CA ARG A 203 -10.56 -24.68 -14.52
C ARG A 203 -10.71 -23.18 -14.34
N ALA A 204 -9.68 -22.39 -14.69
CA ALA A 204 -9.72 -20.94 -14.60
C ALA A 204 -10.23 -20.37 -15.92
N ILE A 205 -11.41 -19.77 -15.91
CA ILE A 205 -11.88 -18.96 -17.03
C ILE A 205 -11.17 -17.61 -16.89
N VAL A 206 -10.13 -17.40 -17.69
CA VAL A 206 -9.55 -16.07 -17.85
C VAL A 206 -10.48 -15.30 -18.78
N SER A 207 -11.38 -14.49 -18.25
CA SER A 207 -12.31 -13.73 -19.08
C SER A 207 -11.76 -12.32 -19.34
N ASP A 208 -11.50 -12.02 -20.61
CA ASP A 208 -11.44 -10.64 -21.12
C ASP A 208 -12.88 -10.11 -21.23
N ILE A 209 -13.50 -9.76 -20.11
CA ILE A 209 -14.82 -9.12 -20.15
C ILE A 209 -14.61 -7.66 -20.56
N ALA A 210 -14.90 -7.35 -21.81
CA ALA A 210 -14.98 -6.00 -22.31
C ALA A 210 -16.12 -5.25 -21.60
N GLY A 211 -15.79 -4.16 -20.87
CA GLY A 211 -16.81 -3.28 -20.29
C GLY A 211 -16.65 -2.93 -18.81
N THR A 212 -15.66 -3.50 -18.12
CA THR A 212 -15.25 -3.00 -16.79
C THR A 212 -13.91 -2.30 -16.92
N THR A 213 -13.72 -1.17 -16.26
CA THR A 213 -12.45 -0.41 -16.10
C THR A 213 -11.43 -1.23 -15.30
N ARG A 214 -11.03 -2.42 -15.85
CA ARG A 214 -10.06 -3.33 -15.24
C ARG A 214 -8.69 -3.04 -15.83
N ASP A 215 -7.70 -2.88 -14.97
CA ASP A 215 -6.32 -2.70 -15.42
C ASP A 215 -5.88 -3.91 -16.26
N THR A 216 -5.30 -3.65 -17.41
CA THR A 216 -4.75 -4.68 -18.32
C THR A 216 -3.62 -5.50 -17.68
N THR A 217 -3.23 -5.17 -16.46
CA THR A 217 -2.19 -5.82 -15.66
C THR A 217 -2.70 -6.90 -14.71
N ASP A 218 -4.01 -6.97 -14.48
CA ASP A 218 -4.65 -7.90 -13.55
C ASP A 218 -5.02 -9.23 -14.21
N THR A 219 -5.19 -10.27 -13.40
CA THR A 219 -5.65 -11.59 -13.89
C THR A 219 -6.91 -12.00 -13.13
N PHE A 220 -8.02 -12.04 -13.83
CA PHE A 220 -9.28 -12.52 -13.31
C PHE A 220 -9.37 -14.04 -13.43
N ILE A 221 -9.79 -14.71 -12.35
CA ILE A 221 -9.94 -16.17 -12.28
C ILE A 221 -11.25 -16.52 -11.59
N GLU A 222 -12.04 -17.36 -12.24
CA GLU A 222 -13.23 -17.96 -11.66
C GLU A 222 -13.06 -19.48 -11.56
N ASN A 223 -13.29 -20.03 -10.37
CA ASN A 223 -13.16 -21.45 -10.11
C ASN A 223 -14.19 -21.93 -9.07
N SER A 224 -14.10 -23.20 -8.63
CA SER A 224 -15.00 -23.77 -7.63
C SER A 224 -14.95 -23.12 -6.25
N TYR A 225 -13.94 -22.30 -5.96
CA TYR A 225 -13.77 -21.59 -4.70
C TYR A 225 -14.34 -20.17 -4.73
N GLY A 226 -14.58 -19.60 -5.93
CA GLY A 226 -15.11 -18.27 -6.12
C GLY A 226 -14.47 -17.51 -7.27
N LYS A 227 -14.69 -16.19 -7.26
CA LYS A 227 -14.15 -15.24 -8.24
C LYS A 227 -13.00 -14.45 -7.62
N PHE A 228 -11.88 -14.38 -8.31
CA PHE A 228 -10.66 -13.74 -7.81
C PHE A 228 -10.08 -12.78 -8.84
N ASN A 229 -9.64 -11.62 -8.39
CA ASN A 229 -8.87 -10.69 -9.20
C ASN A 229 -7.44 -10.60 -8.65
N PHE A 230 -6.47 -11.24 -9.31
CA PHE A 230 -5.06 -11.15 -8.94
C PHE A 230 -4.43 -9.90 -9.53
N ILE A 231 -4.03 -8.96 -8.68
CA ILE A 231 -3.60 -7.61 -9.03
C ILE A 231 -2.15 -7.60 -9.52
N ASP A 232 -1.84 -6.75 -10.52
CA ASP A 232 -0.50 -6.48 -11.10
C ASP A 232 0.26 -7.74 -11.58
N THR A 233 -0.45 -8.71 -12.11
CA THR A 233 0.18 -9.95 -12.57
C THR A 233 1.02 -9.79 -13.82
N ALA A 234 0.71 -8.85 -14.72
CA ALA A 234 1.51 -8.56 -15.93
C ALA A 234 2.89 -8.02 -15.58
N GLY A 235 2.99 -7.18 -14.53
CA GLY A 235 4.28 -6.74 -14.00
C GLY A 235 5.13 -7.87 -13.45
N LEU A 236 4.51 -8.87 -12.85
CA LEU A 236 5.19 -10.09 -12.39
C LEU A 236 5.68 -10.97 -13.55
N ARG A 237 4.98 -10.99 -14.70
CA ARG A 237 5.33 -11.79 -15.89
C ARG A 237 6.48 -11.17 -16.70
N ARG A 238 6.56 -9.83 -16.81
CA ARG A 238 7.59 -9.13 -17.63
C ARG A 238 8.99 -9.15 -17.01
N LYS A 239 9.14 -9.43 -15.73
CA LYS A 239 10.38 -9.29 -14.94
C LYS A 239 11.50 -10.30 -15.24
N SER A 240 11.39 -11.18 -16.22
CA SER A 240 12.48 -12.13 -16.53
C SER A 240 13.71 -11.51 -17.23
N ARG A 241 13.76 -10.19 -17.47
CA ARG A 241 14.77 -9.57 -18.37
C ARG A 241 15.50 -8.32 -17.89
N VAL A 242 15.31 -7.79 -16.67
CA VAL A 242 15.97 -6.52 -16.25
C VAL A 242 16.60 -6.62 -14.86
N ASN A 243 17.85 -6.18 -14.74
CA ASN A 243 18.72 -6.24 -13.55
C ASN A 243 18.57 -5.05 -12.59
N ASP A 244 18.87 -5.31 -11.35
CA ASP A 244 19.37 -4.54 -10.18
C ASP A 244 18.74 -3.19 -9.68
N ASP A 245 18.07 -2.36 -10.45
CA ASP A 245 17.35 -1.17 -9.93
C ASP A 245 15.97 -1.50 -9.29
N ILE A 246 15.80 -2.75 -8.97
CA ILE A 246 14.52 -3.46 -8.87
C ILE A 246 13.90 -3.35 -7.48
N GLU A 247 14.67 -3.03 -6.44
CA GLU A 247 14.17 -3.19 -5.06
C GLU A 247 13.16 -2.10 -4.68
N LYS A 248 13.52 -0.83 -4.86
CA LYS A 248 12.64 0.30 -4.55
C LYS A 248 11.39 0.34 -5.45
N TYR A 249 11.58 0.04 -6.74
CA TYR A 249 10.48 -0.12 -7.70
C TYR A 249 9.52 -1.25 -7.32
N SER A 250 10.07 -2.37 -6.81
CA SER A 250 9.27 -3.50 -6.32
C SER A 250 8.41 -3.12 -5.11
N ILE A 251 8.90 -2.23 -4.23
CA ILE A 251 8.17 -1.73 -3.06
C ILE A 251 6.99 -0.84 -3.49
N ILE A 252 7.18 0.09 -4.42
CA ILE A 252 6.10 0.96 -4.92
C ILE A 252 5.00 0.12 -5.55
N ARG A 253 5.35 -0.84 -6.42
CA ARG A 253 4.36 -1.74 -7.02
C ARG A 253 3.65 -2.61 -6.00
N ALA A 254 4.38 -3.13 -5.01
CA ALA A 254 3.78 -3.89 -3.93
C ALA A 254 2.76 -3.03 -3.16
N ARG A 255 3.07 -1.75 -2.89
CA ARG A 255 2.14 -0.84 -2.21
C ARG A 255 0.88 -0.58 -3.03
N MET A 256 1.02 -0.30 -4.33
CA MET A 256 -0.12 -0.08 -5.23
C MET A 256 -1.00 -1.34 -5.31
N ALA A 257 -0.40 -2.52 -5.44
CA ALA A 257 -1.13 -3.78 -5.46
C ALA A 257 -1.85 -4.03 -4.14
N VAL A 258 -1.18 -3.77 -3.01
CA VAL A 258 -1.76 -3.91 -1.66
C VAL A 258 -2.94 -2.96 -1.49
N GLU A 259 -2.84 -1.71 -1.95
CA GLU A 259 -3.92 -0.72 -1.82
C GLU A 259 -5.23 -1.19 -2.45
N ARG A 260 -5.14 -1.83 -3.63
CA ARG A 260 -6.29 -2.35 -4.39
C ARG A 260 -6.79 -3.71 -3.90
N ALA A 261 -6.03 -4.40 -3.03
CA ALA A 261 -6.34 -5.75 -2.59
C ALA A 261 -7.30 -5.79 -1.40
N ASN A 262 -8.12 -6.85 -1.34
CA ASN A 262 -8.84 -7.26 -0.14
C ASN A 262 -7.95 -8.17 0.73
N VAL A 263 -7.16 -9.04 0.09
CA VAL A 263 -6.28 -10.01 0.75
C VAL A 263 -4.88 -9.93 0.16
N CYS A 264 -3.86 -9.90 1.01
CA CYS A 264 -2.45 -9.93 0.64
C CYS A 264 -1.84 -11.30 0.93
N VAL A 265 -1.28 -11.94 -0.10
CA VAL A 265 -0.50 -13.17 0.04
C VAL A 265 0.98 -12.79 0.08
N ILE A 266 1.57 -12.85 1.27
CA ILE A 266 2.98 -12.52 1.54
C ILE A 266 3.80 -13.79 1.30
N MET A 267 4.58 -13.80 0.21
CA MET A 267 5.37 -14.97 -0.16
C MET A 267 6.77 -14.92 0.45
N ILE A 268 7.19 -16.05 1.05
CA ILE A 268 8.50 -16.26 1.65
C ILE A 268 9.18 -17.45 0.98
N ASP A 269 10.49 -17.39 0.81
CA ASP A 269 11.29 -18.49 0.28
C ASP A 269 11.66 -19.45 1.41
N ALA A 270 11.18 -20.71 1.34
CA ALA A 270 11.49 -21.72 2.34
C ALA A 270 12.98 -22.09 2.40
N THR A 271 13.73 -21.90 1.30
CA THR A 271 15.16 -22.26 1.24
C THR A 271 16.06 -21.21 1.87
N GLU A 272 15.63 -19.96 1.91
CA GLU A 272 16.36 -18.83 2.51
C GLU A 272 15.85 -18.51 3.93
N GLY A 273 14.58 -18.81 4.20
CA GLY A 273 13.89 -18.42 5.42
C GLY A 273 13.51 -16.94 5.44
N PHE A 274 13.20 -16.42 6.64
CA PHE A 274 12.82 -15.03 6.85
C PHE A 274 14.01 -14.08 6.73
N THR A 275 13.78 -12.94 6.10
CA THR A 275 14.76 -11.86 5.92
C THR A 275 14.18 -10.51 6.28
N GLU A 276 15.02 -9.52 6.54
CA GLU A 276 14.60 -8.14 6.80
C GLU A 276 13.74 -7.57 5.66
N GLN A 277 14.02 -7.96 4.41
CA GLN A 277 13.24 -7.54 3.24
C GLN A 277 11.81 -8.09 3.27
N ASP A 278 11.60 -9.30 3.79
CA ASP A 278 10.27 -9.88 3.97
C ASP A 278 9.47 -9.08 5.02
N SER A 279 10.14 -8.61 6.09
CA SER A 279 9.53 -7.72 7.09
C SER A 279 9.07 -6.39 6.49
N LYS A 280 9.91 -5.75 5.66
CA LYS A 280 9.56 -4.50 4.97
C LYS A 280 8.34 -4.66 4.06
N VAL A 281 8.30 -5.75 3.30
CA VAL A 281 7.17 -6.04 2.40
C VAL A 281 5.88 -6.33 3.18
N ALA A 282 5.97 -7.09 4.28
CA ALA A 282 4.83 -7.36 5.16
C ALA A 282 4.31 -6.08 5.84
N GLY A 283 5.22 -5.18 6.23
CA GLY A 283 4.90 -3.87 6.80
C GLY A 283 3.93 -3.06 5.94
N ILE A 284 4.08 -3.10 4.61
CA ILE A 284 3.18 -2.39 3.67
C ILE A 284 1.72 -2.85 3.83
N ALA A 285 1.49 -4.17 3.95
CA ALA A 285 0.14 -4.72 4.09
C ALA A 285 -0.49 -4.36 5.45
N ILE A 286 0.33 -4.30 6.51
CA ILE A 286 -0.11 -3.93 7.86
C ILE A 286 -0.48 -2.45 7.93
N GLU A 287 0.37 -1.55 7.42
CA GLU A 287 0.11 -0.10 7.38
C GLU A 287 -1.24 0.21 6.73
N GLN A 288 -1.56 -0.51 5.66
CA GLN A 288 -2.83 -0.34 4.95
C GLN A 288 -4.00 -1.11 5.58
N GLY A 289 -3.75 -1.86 6.64
CA GLY A 289 -4.79 -2.62 7.34
C GLY A 289 -5.39 -3.75 6.52
N LYS A 290 -4.61 -4.35 5.61
CA LYS A 290 -5.09 -5.42 4.72
C LYS A 290 -5.07 -6.78 5.41
N ALA A 291 -6.00 -7.63 5.00
CA ALA A 291 -5.98 -9.03 5.40
C ALA A 291 -4.77 -9.76 4.79
N CYS A 292 -4.10 -10.62 5.56
CA CYS A 292 -2.82 -11.20 5.20
C CYS A 292 -2.76 -12.71 5.38
N ILE A 293 -2.07 -13.38 4.45
CA ILE A 293 -1.70 -14.79 4.51
C ILE A 293 -0.18 -14.89 4.28
N ILE A 294 0.55 -15.61 5.11
CA ILE A 294 1.96 -15.90 4.90
C ILE A 294 2.08 -17.21 4.12
N ALA A 295 2.57 -17.15 2.89
CA ALA A 295 2.77 -18.30 2.00
C ALA A 295 4.25 -18.65 1.87
N VAL A 296 4.69 -19.70 2.57
CA VAL A 296 6.04 -20.23 2.50
C VAL A 296 6.16 -21.10 1.25
N ASN A 297 6.79 -20.55 0.23
CA ASN A 297 6.94 -21.16 -1.10
C ASN A 297 8.26 -21.94 -1.23
N LYS A 298 8.40 -22.70 -2.31
CA LYS A 298 9.51 -23.62 -2.59
C LYS A 298 9.62 -24.75 -1.55
N TRP A 299 8.49 -25.11 -0.95
CA TRP A 299 8.44 -26.19 0.06
C TRP A 299 8.84 -27.55 -0.49
N ASP A 300 8.82 -27.72 -1.82
CA ASP A 300 9.33 -28.89 -2.52
C ASP A 300 10.86 -29.03 -2.47
N ALA A 301 11.58 -27.94 -2.29
CA ALA A 301 13.05 -27.91 -2.25
C ALA A 301 13.64 -28.08 -0.85
N VAL A 302 12.82 -28.09 0.21
CA VAL A 302 13.26 -28.25 1.59
C VAL A 302 13.36 -29.73 1.92
N GLU A 303 14.48 -30.16 2.52
CA GLU A 303 14.61 -31.49 3.13
C GLU A 303 13.71 -31.58 4.37
N LYS A 304 12.91 -32.64 4.46
CA LYS A 304 11.83 -32.75 5.46
C LYS A 304 12.02 -33.95 6.34
N ASP A 305 11.92 -33.69 7.63
CA ASP A 305 11.67 -34.72 8.65
C ASP A 305 10.27 -34.52 9.27
N GLY A 306 9.94 -35.30 10.30
CA GLY A 306 8.64 -35.22 10.96
C GLY A 306 8.38 -33.90 11.67
N ASN A 307 9.38 -33.11 11.99
CA ASN A 307 9.29 -31.87 12.77
C ASN A 307 9.52 -30.59 11.94
N THR A 308 10.14 -30.69 10.77
CA THR A 308 10.58 -29.54 9.94
C THR A 308 9.49 -28.48 9.77
N MET A 309 8.24 -28.87 9.51
CA MET A 309 7.15 -27.92 9.31
C MET A 309 6.80 -27.19 10.60
N LYS A 310 6.87 -27.86 11.74
CA LYS A 310 6.57 -27.25 13.05
C LYS A 310 7.68 -26.27 13.43
N GLU A 311 8.92 -26.67 13.32
CA GLU A 311 10.09 -25.83 13.63
C GLU A 311 10.13 -24.58 12.76
N PHE A 312 9.81 -24.73 11.46
CA PHE A 312 9.74 -23.59 10.54
C PHE A 312 8.62 -22.63 10.91
N ARG A 313 7.45 -23.17 11.31
CA ARG A 313 6.32 -22.37 11.76
C ARG A 313 6.63 -21.63 13.06
N ASP A 314 7.24 -22.30 14.02
CA ASP A 314 7.60 -21.72 15.32
C ASP A 314 8.62 -20.59 15.14
N LYS A 315 9.62 -20.78 14.25
CA LYS A 315 10.58 -19.74 13.88
C LYS A 315 9.90 -18.55 13.23
N LEU A 316 9.04 -18.76 12.23
CA LEU A 316 8.31 -17.68 11.58
C LEU A 316 7.37 -16.95 12.54
N ALA A 317 6.78 -17.62 13.51
CA ALA A 317 5.92 -16.96 14.51
C ALA A 317 6.71 -15.96 15.38
N VAL A 318 8.00 -16.22 15.62
CA VAL A 318 8.91 -15.29 16.29
C VAL A 318 9.29 -14.15 15.35
N ASP A 319 9.69 -14.47 14.12
CA ASP A 319 10.13 -13.51 13.12
C ASP A 319 9.01 -12.54 12.71
N PHE A 320 7.75 -13.03 12.62
CA PHE A 320 6.53 -12.25 12.36
C PHE A 320 5.73 -11.95 13.63
N SER A 321 6.39 -11.72 14.76
CA SER A 321 5.72 -11.41 16.04
C SER A 321 4.80 -10.18 15.98
N PHE A 322 4.98 -9.31 14.99
CA PHE A 322 4.16 -8.13 14.73
C PHE A 322 2.87 -8.44 13.91
N MET A 323 2.73 -9.67 13.36
CA MET A 323 1.51 -10.09 12.64
C MET A 323 1.12 -11.53 12.95
N THR A 324 1.07 -11.87 14.23
CA THR A 324 0.74 -13.22 14.73
C THR A 324 -0.66 -13.71 14.31
N TYR A 325 -1.51 -12.81 13.85
CA TYR A 325 -2.86 -13.11 13.36
C TYR A 325 -2.85 -13.71 11.95
N ALA A 326 -1.76 -13.59 11.18
CA ALA A 326 -1.71 -14.07 9.81
C ALA A 326 -1.47 -15.59 9.75
N PRO A 327 -2.34 -16.37 9.08
CA PRO A 327 -2.15 -17.80 8.93
C PRO A 327 -0.92 -18.10 8.06
N ILE A 328 -0.16 -19.12 8.45
CA ILE A 328 1.05 -19.58 7.74
C ILE A 328 0.72 -20.84 6.94
N MET A 329 0.98 -20.78 5.64
CA MET A 329 0.80 -21.89 4.70
C MET A 329 2.12 -22.27 4.04
N PHE A 330 2.31 -23.58 3.78
CA PHE A 330 3.47 -24.10 3.05
C PHE A 330 3.02 -24.58 1.68
N ILE A 331 3.53 -23.95 0.61
CA ILE A 331 3.12 -24.21 -0.76
C ILE A 331 4.32 -24.51 -1.67
N SER A 332 4.07 -25.05 -2.85
CA SER A 332 5.02 -25.07 -3.96
C SER A 332 4.35 -24.55 -5.22
N ALA A 333 4.71 -23.37 -5.63
CA ALA A 333 4.25 -22.78 -6.91
C ALA A 333 4.76 -23.60 -8.12
N LYS A 334 5.91 -24.29 -7.99
CA LYS A 334 6.49 -25.14 -9.03
C LYS A 334 5.67 -26.41 -9.26
N THR A 335 5.35 -27.14 -8.21
CA THR A 335 4.64 -28.43 -8.30
C THR A 335 3.12 -28.24 -8.26
N GLY A 336 2.60 -27.14 -7.76
CA GLY A 336 1.18 -26.88 -7.52
C GLY A 336 0.71 -27.39 -6.15
N GLN A 337 1.61 -27.84 -5.30
CA GLN A 337 1.27 -28.39 -3.99
C GLN A 337 0.56 -27.34 -3.13
N ARG A 338 -0.65 -27.67 -2.63
CA ARG A 338 -1.51 -26.87 -1.75
C ARG A 338 -1.99 -25.54 -2.32
N ILE A 339 -2.03 -25.38 -3.64
CA ILE A 339 -2.62 -24.19 -4.27
C ILE A 339 -4.14 -24.14 -4.03
N ASP A 340 -4.84 -25.28 -4.06
CA ASP A 340 -6.26 -25.35 -3.74
C ASP A 340 -6.54 -24.86 -2.31
N LYS A 341 -5.69 -25.27 -1.35
CA LYS A 341 -5.78 -24.77 0.04
C LYS A 341 -5.49 -23.28 0.18
N LEU A 342 -4.70 -22.71 -0.73
CA LEU A 342 -4.47 -21.27 -0.76
C LEU A 342 -5.76 -20.52 -1.15
N TYR A 343 -6.52 -21.02 -2.12
CA TYR A 343 -7.83 -20.44 -2.46
C TYR A 343 -8.81 -20.52 -1.29
N GLU A 344 -8.92 -21.67 -0.63
CA GLU A 344 -9.76 -21.84 0.56
C GLU A 344 -9.36 -20.83 1.65
N MET A 345 -8.05 -20.63 1.88
CA MET A 345 -7.55 -19.70 2.87
C MET A 345 -7.81 -18.25 2.50
N ILE A 346 -7.71 -17.88 1.20
CA ILE A 346 -8.05 -16.53 0.72
C ILE A 346 -9.52 -16.21 1.02
N VAL A 347 -10.43 -17.13 0.68
CA VAL A 347 -11.86 -16.98 0.95
C VAL A 347 -12.12 -16.87 2.44
N TYR A 348 -11.49 -17.74 3.24
CA TYR A 348 -11.64 -17.73 4.70
C TYR A 348 -11.18 -16.38 5.30
N VAL A 349 -9.98 -15.93 4.99
CA VAL A 349 -9.41 -14.68 5.53
C VAL A 349 -10.22 -13.47 5.05
N HIS A 350 -10.70 -13.47 3.80
CA HIS A 350 -11.59 -12.43 3.31
C HIS A 350 -12.90 -12.37 4.11
N SER A 351 -13.51 -13.54 4.41
CA SER A 351 -14.71 -13.60 5.24
C SER A 351 -14.48 -13.07 6.66
N GLN A 352 -13.33 -13.38 7.26
CA GLN A 352 -12.92 -12.87 8.57
C GLN A 352 -12.77 -11.34 8.57
N ASN A 353 -12.17 -10.79 7.51
CA ASN A 353 -11.96 -9.35 7.36
C ASN A 353 -13.27 -8.57 7.15
N SER A 354 -14.26 -9.22 6.56
CA SER A 354 -15.59 -8.63 6.30
C SER A 354 -16.59 -8.88 7.43
N MET A 355 -16.20 -9.62 8.48
CA MET A 355 -17.08 -10.01 9.57
C MET A 355 -17.67 -8.82 10.32
N ARG A 356 -18.99 -8.77 10.44
CA ARG A 356 -19.71 -7.80 11.26
C ARG A 356 -20.19 -8.44 12.55
N ILE A 357 -19.73 -7.91 13.69
CA ILE A 357 -20.08 -8.41 15.02
C ILE A 357 -21.06 -7.43 15.66
N SER A 358 -22.18 -7.94 16.20
CA SER A 358 -23.17 -7.09 16.84
C SER A 358 -22.64 -6.46 18.13
N THR A 359 -23.06 -5.22 18.41
CA THR A 359 -22.67 -4.47 19.61
C THR A 359 -22.99 -5.24 20.90
N GLY A 360 -24.10 -6.00 20.95
CA GLY A 360 -24.46 -6.83 22.10
C GLY A 360 -23.40 -7.87 22.40
N LYS A 361 -23.00 -8.69 21.40
CA LYS A 361 -21.95 -9.71 21.55
C LYS A 361 -20.61 -9.12 21.95
N LEU A 362 -20.25 -7.96 21.37
CA LEU A 362 -19.02 -7.26 21.73
C LEU A 362 -19.01 -6.85 23.21
N ASN A 363 -20.12 -6.33 23.72
CA ASN A 363 -20.18 -5.88 25.10
C ASN A 363 -20.30 -7.07 26.12
N GLU A 364 -20.81 -8.22 25.69
CA GLU A 364 -20.71 -9.45 26.49
C GLU A 364 -19.24 -9.86 26.68
N VAL A 365 -18.46 -9.88 25.58
CA VAL A 365 -17.02 -10.17 25.62
C VAL A 365 -16.28 -9.15 26.47
N LEU A 366 -16.57 -7.86 26.30
CA LEU A 366 -15.96 -6.79 27.08
C LEU A 366 -16.25 -6.97 28.59
N SER A 367 -17.47 -7.30 28.94
CA SER A 367 -17.88 -7.55 30.35
C SER A 367 -17.10 -8.71 30.97
N VAL A 368 -16.99 -9.84 30.27
CA VAL A 368 -16.21 -11.01 30.70
C VAL A 368 -14.72 -10.66 30.79
N ALA A 369 -14.17 -9.99 29.81
CA ALA A 369 -12.77 -9.61 29.79
C ALA A 369 -12.40 -8.67 30.92
N THR A 370 -13.20 -7.62 31.17
CA THR A 370 -12.96 -6.66 32.26
C THR A 370 -13.18 -7.25 33.65
N ALA A 371 -14.03 -8.28 33.79
CA ALA A 371 -14.19 -9.03 35.02
C ALA A 371 -12.99 -9.94 35.31
N ARG A 372 -12.40 -10.57 34.25
CA ARG A 372 -11.24 -11.48 34.37
C ARG A 372 -9.95 -10.72 34.67
N VAL A 373 -9.69 -9.65 33.94
CA VAL A 373 -8.54 -8.77 34.16
C VAL A 373 -9.02 -7.34 34.32
N GLN A 374 -8.88 -6.84 35.52
CA GLN A 374 -9.38 -5.51 35.86
C GLN A 374 -8.63 -4.43 35.05
N PRO A 375 -9.35 -3.41 34.54
CA PRO A 375 -8.73 -2.29 33.84
C PRO A 375 -7.65 -1.57 34.67
N PRO A 376 -6.59 -1.06 34.05
CA PRO A 376 -5.47 -0.43 34.73
C PRO A 376 -5.89 0.80 35.53
N THR A 377 -5.07 1.10 36.55
CA THR A 377 -5.21 2.30 37.40
C THR A 377 -3.92 3.08 37.33
N ASP A 378 -3.97 4.36 37.04
CA ASP A 378 -2.85 5.28 37.11
C ASP A 378 -3.19 6.49 37.98
N LYS A 379 -2.26 6.88 38.89
CA LYS A 379 -2.42 8.03 39.80
C LYS A 379 -3.77 8.07 40.55
N GLY A 380 -4.26 6.89 40.96
CA GLY A 380 -5.52 6.76 41.66
C GLY A 380 -6.78 6.84 40.79
N LYS A 381 -6.63 7.04 39.47
CA LYS A 381 -7.74 7.00 38.52
C LYS A 381 -7.75 5.66 37.79
N ARG A 382 -8.89 4.95 37.86
CA ARG A 382 -9.07 3.66 37.18
C ARG A 382 -9.67 3.87 35.79
N LEU A 383 -9.16 3.15 34.79
CA LEU A 383 -9.79 3.06 33.48
C LEU A 383 -11.19 2.45 33.63
N LYS A 384 -12.19 3.12 33.09
CA LYS A 384 -13.55 2.62 32.96
C LYS A 384 -13.93 2.59 31.50
N ILE A 385 -14.21 1.40 30.97
CA ILE A 385 -14.73 1.21 29.61
C ILE A 385 -16.24 1.06 29.73
N TYR A 386 -16.97 1.94 29.09
CA TYR A 386 -18.42 1.98 29.16
C TYR A 386 -19.08 0.96 28.24
N TYR A 387 -18.60 0.94 26.99
CA TYR A 387 -19.02 0.01 25.96
C TYR A 387 -18.05 0.04 24.79
N MET A 388 -18.16 -0.95 23.89
CA MET A 388 -17.48 -0.94 22.60
C MET A 388 -18.45 -1.26 21.47
N THR A 389 -18.12 -0.78 20.27
CA THR A 389 -18.87 -1.05 19.04
C THR A 389 -17.91 -1.25 17.87
N GLN A 390 -18.35 -1.93 16.84
CA GLN A 390 -17.59 -2.05 15.59
C GLN A 390 -18.01 -0.93 14.63
N ALA A 391 -17.08 -0.03 14.32
CA ALA A 391 -17.31 1.09 13.42
C ALA A 391 -17.28 0.66 11.95
N SER A 392 -16.28 -0.16 11.57
CA SER A 392 -16.09 -0.62 10.19
C SER A 392 -15.61 -2.07 10.13
N THR A 393 -15.71 -2.64 8.93
CA THR A 393 -15.03 -3.86 8.49
C THR A 393 -13.92 -3.47 7.52
N ARG A 394 -13.02 -4.39 7.17
CA ARG A 394 -11.96 -4.20 6.14
C ARG A 394 -11.02 -3.00 6.39
N PRO A 395 -10.31 -2.93 7.54
CA PRO A 395 -10.19 -3.91 8.60
C PRO A 395 -11.25 -3.73 9.69
N PRO A 396 -11.53 -4.78 10.50
CA PRO A 396 -12.37 -4.68 11.68
C PRO A 396 -11.86 -3.59 12.63
N THR A 397 -12.68 -2.55 12.83
CA THR A 397 -12.32 -1.38 13.63
C THR A 397 -13.29 -1.27 14.79
N PHE A 398 -12.78 -1.34 16.02
CA PHE A 398 -13.57 -1.26 17.24
C PHE A 398 -13.36 0.06 17.95
N VAL A 399 -14.45 0.71 18.33
CA VAL A 399 -14.44 1.96 19.09
C VAL A 399 -14.76 1.66 20.53
N PHE A 400 -13.86 2.03 21.43
CA PHE A 400 -14.03 1.94 22.87
C PHE A 400 -14.39 3.31 23.44
N PHE A 401 -15.46 3.38 24.20
CA PHE A 401 -15.85 4.58 24.91
C PHE A 401 -15.42 4.48 26.37
N VAL A 402 -14.52 5.36 26.78
CA VAL A 402 -13.84 5.32 28.07
C VAL A 402 -14.03 6.62 28.86
N ASN A 403 -13.65 6.60 30.14
CA ASN A 403 -13.61 7.79 30.98
C ASN A 403 -12.37 8.66 30.75
N ASN A 404 -11.25 8.06 30.36
CA ASN A 404 -10.00 8.76 30.04
C ASN A 404 -9.15 7.90 29.11
N LYS A 405 -8.80 8.43 27.94
CA LYS A 405 -8.04 7.73 26.89
C LYS A 405 -6.57 7.46 27.29
N GLU A 406 -5.98 8.32 28.13
CA GLU A 406 -4.60 8.16 28.59
C GLU A 406 -4.41 6.90 29.46
N LEU A 407 -5.50 6.40 30.09
CA LEU A 407 -5.46 5.18 30.88
C LEU A 407 -5.57 3.90 30.06
N PHE A 408 -5.88 4.00 28.75
CA PHE A 408 -6.02 2.87 27.85
C PHE A 408 -4.65 2.44 27.32
N HIS A 409 -3.82 1.85 28.18
CA HIS A 409 -2.44 1.45 27.85
C HIS A 409 -2.38 0.31 26.87
N PHE A 410 -1.32 0.29 26.04
CA PHE A 410 -1.04 -0.71 25.01
C PHE A 410 -1.16 -2.17 25.52
N SER A 411 -0.66 -2.46 26.71
CA SER A 411 -0.74 -3.81 27.27
C SER A 411 -2.20 -4.29 27.50
N TYR A 412 -3.08 -3.38 27.91
CA TYR A 412 -4.48 -3.69 28.11
C TYR A 412 -5.24 -3.77 26.78
N GLN A 413 -4.87 -2.94 25.83
CA GLN A 413 -5.35 -3.01 24.45
C GLN A 413 -5.04 -4.38 23.83
N ARG A 414 -3.80 -4.85 23.94
CA ARG A 414 -3.38 -6.16 23.45
C ARG A 414 -4.14 -7.32 24.15
N TYR A 415 -4.39 -7.19 25.44
CA TYR A 415 -5.21 -8.15 26.15
C TYR A 415 -6.64 -8.22 25.59
N LEU A 416 -7.29 -7.09 25.37
CA LEU A 416 -8.64 -7.03 24.80
C LEU A 416 -8.67 -7.55 23.37
N GLU A 417 -7.65 -7.25 22.56
CA GLU A 417 -7.51 -7.80 21.22
C GLU A 417 -7.47 -9.32 21.24
N ASN A 418 -6.65 -9.91 22.11
CA ASN A 418 -6.58 -11.37 22.26
C ASN A 418 -7.94 -11.95 22.66
N GLN A 419 -8.67 -11.34 23.58
CA GLN A 419 -10.00 -11.81 23.98
C GLN A 419 -11.03 -11.75 22.83
N ILE A 420 -10.95 -10.73 21.97
CA ILE A 420 -11.81 -10.61 20.79
C ILE A 420 -11.44 -11.71 19.78
N ARG A 421 -10.14 -11.95 19.54
CA ARG A 421 -9.67 -13.01 18.64
C ARG A 421 -10.02 -14.41 19.15
N ASP A 422 -9.87 -14.68 20.44
CA ASP A 422 -10.19 -15.98 21.04
C ASP A 422 -11.65 -16.37 20.83
N ILE A 423 -12.56 -15.38 20.76
CA ILE A 423 -14.00 -15.62 20.66
C ILE A 423 -14.51 -15.56 19.22
N PHE A 424 -14.02 -14.62 18.44
CA PHE A 424 -14.54 -14.37 17.09
C PHE A 424 -13.63 -14.86 15.96
N GLY A 425 -12.39 -15.27 16.26
CA GLY A 425 -11.37 -15.60 15.27
C GLY A 425 -10.68 -14.34 14.76
N LEU A 426 -11.16 -13.78 13.65
CA LEU A 426 -10.55 -12.66 12.94
C LEU A 426 -9.13 -13.00 12.46
N ASP A 427 -8.94 -14.28 12.07
CA ASP A 427 -7.67 -14.75 11.54
C ASP A 427 -7.32 -14.05 10.22
N GLY A 428 -6.05 -13.79 10.03
CA GLY A 428 -5.54 -13.14 8.82
C GLY A 428 -5.86 -11.66 8.72
N THR A 429 -6.57 -11.06 9.69
CA THR A 429 -6.98 -9.66 9.60
C THR A 429 -6.43 -8.83 10.76
N PRO A 430 -5.84 -7.64 10.50
CA PRO A 430 -5.48 -6.71 11.55
C PRO A 430 -6.73 -6.12 12.21
N ILE A 431 -6.64 -5.83 13.50
CA ILE A 431 -7.70 -5.16 14.25
C ILE A 431 -7.25 -3.74 14.55
N ARG A 432 -8.14 -2.77 14.32
CA ARG A 432 -7.92 -1.37 14.70
C ARG A 432 -8.77 -1.01 15.91
N PHE A 433 -8.15 -0.31 16.88
CA PHE A 433 -8.84 0.23 18.03
C PHE A 433 -8.86 1.75 17.99
N ILE A 434 -10.03 2.31 18.20
CA ILE A 434 -10.24 3.76 18.38
C ILE A 434 -10.75 3.96 19.79
N VAL A 435 -10.07 4.81 20.56
CA VAL A 435 -10.47 5.12 21.93
C VAL A 435 -11.05 6.53 21.98
N ARG A 436 -12.28 6.66 22.46
CA ARG A 436 -12.99 7.93 22.61
C ARG A 436 -13.39 8.18 24.04
N GLU A 437 -13.27 9.40 24.52
CA GLU A 437 -13.82 9.79 25.80
C GLU A 437 -15.32 10.06 25.70
N ARG A 438 -16.06 9.69 26.73
CA ARG A 438 -17.50 9.94 26.78
C ARG A 438 -17.77 11.44 26.87
N GLY A 439 -18.29 12.04 25.79
CA GLY A 439 -18.53 13.47 25.63
C GLY A 439 -17.77 14.13 24.47
N GLU A 440 -16.78 13.50 23.89
CA GLU A 440 -16.16 13.93 22.63
C GLU A 440 -17.05 13.55 21.44
N GLY A 441 -18.07 14.32 21.15
CA GLY A 441 -18.96 14.03 20.00
C GLY A 441 -20.32 14.72 20.04
N SER A 442 -20.56 15.56 21.05
CA SER A 442 -21.77 16.41 21.13
C SER A 442 -21.34 17.88 21.06
N LYS A 443 -20.82 18.31 19.92
CA LYS A 443 -20.77 19.74 19.53
C LYS A 443 -20.95 19.84 18.03
#